data_34b25be87cea283894f9d2915857d8be
#
_entry.id   34b25be87cea283894f9d2915857d8be
#
_cell.length_a   1.000
_cell.length_b   1.000
_cell.length_c   1.000
_cell.angle_alpha   90.00
_cell.angle_beta   90.00
_cell.angle_gamma   90.00
#
_symmetry.space_group_name_H-M   'P 1'
#
loop_
_entity.id
_entity.type
_entity.pdbx_description
1 polymer ?
#
loop_
_entity_poly.entity_id
_entity_poly.type
_entity_poly.pdbx_seq_one_letter_code
_entity_poly.pdbx_strand_id
1 'polypeptide(L)'
;LLRAAIHTMQEVVEVGHAHGITFAPMSTFEPAAYATLDDIDEKLITVPQLMHGSRDLEASMLQDLQKGQPTEIRFINGIVTMYGNTYDIKTPFNSLIQEIVEEAQAAKTVPDFETSVTRFAALLNA
;
A
#
# COMPACT_ATOMS: atom_id res chain seq x y z
N LEU A 1 6.51 -7.26 6.52
CA LEU A 1 5.81 -6.05 6.03
C LEU A 1 6.41 -5.48 4.75
N LEU A 2 7.74 -5.42 4.62
CA LEU A 2 8.38 -4.83 3.44
C LEU A 2 7.99 -5.54 2.14
N ARG A 3 7.91 -6.87 2.13
CA ARG A 3 7.39 -7.62 0.98
C ARG A 3 5.96 -7.21 0.66
N ALA A 4 5.11 -7.07 1.66
CA ALA A 4 3.73 -6.62 1.47
C ALA A 4 3.69 -5.21 0.86
N ALA A 5 4.56 -4.30 1.29
CA ALA A 5 4.67 -2.96 0.72
C ALA A 5 5.04 -3.00 -0.78
N ILE A 6 5.98 -3.86 -1.16
CA ILE A 6 6.37 -4.03 -2.57
C ILE A 6 5.22 -4.61 -3.40
N HIS A 7 4.49 -5.60 -2.88
CA HIS A 7 3.28 -6.11 -3.53
C HIS A 7 2.21 -5.02 -3.69
N THR A 8 2.03 -4.19 -2.66
CA THR A 8 1.10 -3.06 -2.71
C THR A 8 1.46 -2.10 -3.84
N MET A 9 2.75 -1.75 -3.97
CA MET A 9 3.24 -0.90 -5.06
C MET A 9 3.01 -1.54 -6.43
N GLN A 10 3.28 -2.84 -6.56
CA GLN A 10 3.08 -3.56 -7.82
C GLN A 10 1.61 -3.51 -8.26
N GLU A 11 0.67 -3.74 -7.35
CA GLU A 11 -0.75 -3.63 -7.66
C GLU A 11 -1.13 -2.22 -8.15
N VAL A 12 -0.62 -1.17 -7.50
CA VAL A 12 -0.88 0.23 -7.91
C VAL A 12 -0.38 0.49 -9.33
N VAL A 13 0.82 0.04 -9.64
CA VAL A 13 1.42 0.26 -10.98
C VAL A 13 0.67 -0.54 -12.04
N GLU A 14 0.34 -1.79 -11.76
CA GLU A 14 -0.41 -2.64 -12.69
C GLU A 14 -1.79 -2.07 -13.01
N VAL A 15 -2.54 -1.67 -12.00
CA VAL A 15 -3.85 -1.04 -12.16
C VAL A 15 -3.72 0.30 -12.90
N GLY A 16 -2.73 1.11 -12.54
CA GLY A 16 -2.46 2.38 -13.19
C GLY A 16 -2.16 2.22 -14.68
N HIS A 17 -1.32 1.27 -15.06
CA HIS A 17 -1.04 0.96 -16.46
C HIS A 17 -2.31 0.51 -17.21
N ALA A 18 -3.14 -0.33 -16.60
CA ALA A 18 -4.41 -0.76 -17.19
C ALA A 18 -5.36 0.43 -17.42
N HIS A 19 -5.31 1.42 -16.53
CA HIS A 19 -6.09 2.66 -16.65
C HIS A 19 -5.48 3.68 -17.62
N GLY A 20 -4.38 3.37 -18.26
CA GLY A 20 -3.70 4.25 -19.22
C GLY A 20 -2.75 5.27 -18.59
N ILE A 21 -2.39 5.10 -17.33
CA ILE A 21 -1.44 5.98 -16.64
C ILE A 21 -0.01 5.59 -17.01
N THR A 22 0.81 6.59 -17.33
CA THR A 22 2.26 6.45 -17.47
C THR A 22 2.91 7.08 -16.24
N PHE A 23 3.69 6.29 -15.50
CA PHE A 23 4.34 6.75 -14.28
C PHE A 23 5.67 7.45 -14.60
N ALA A 24 5.78 8.70 -14.19
CA ALA A 24 7.04 9.46 -14.32
C ALA A 24 7.96 9.19 -13.12
N PRO A 25 9.28 9.21 -13.31
CA PRO A 25 10.22 9.16 -12.19
C PRO A 25 9.99 10.31 -11.20
N MET A 26 10.12 10.02 -9.91
CA MET A 26 10.03 11.00 -8.83
C MET A 26 11.35 11.02 -8.06
N SER A 27 12.26 11.92 -8.41
CA SER A 27 13.63 11.95 -7.86
C SER A 27 14.32 10.59 -8.08
N THR A 28 14.70 9.88 -7.02
CA THR A 28 15.34 8.55 -7.08
C THR A 28 14.35 7.40 -7.15
N PHE A 29 13.06 7.68 -7.05
CA PHE A 29 11.99 6.68 -7.07
C PHE A 29 11.37 6.57 -8.46
N GLU A 30 11.39 5.36 -9.04
CA GLU A 30 10.77 5.05 -10.33
C GLU A 30 9.58 4.10 -10.11
N PRO A 31 8.34 4.61 -10.11
CA PRO A 31 7.17 3.76 -9.91
C PRO A 31 7.06 2.61 -10.92
N ALA A 32 7.41 2.86 -12.19
CA ALA A 32 7.33 1.85 -13.24
C ALA A 32 8.20 0.61 -12.97
N ALA A 33 9.26 0.73 -12.16
CA ALA A 33 10.10 -0.40 -11.77
C ALA A 33 9.35 -1.42 -10.88
N TYR A 34 8.20 -1.04 -10.33
CA TYR A 34 7.37 -1.90 -9.48
C TYR A 34 6.23 -2.58 -10.25
N ALA A 35 6.24 -2.55 -11.57
CA ALA A 35 5.23 -3.22 -12.40
C ALA A 35 5.26 -4.74 -12.25
N THR A 36 6.40 -5.33 -11.89
CA THR A 36 6.57 -6.76 -11.68
C THR A 36 7.25 -7.06 -10.34
N LEU A 37 7.24 -8.31 -9.94
CA LEU A 37 7.89 -8.80 -8.71
C LEU A 37 9.17 -9.60 -9.01
N ASP A 38 9.65 -9.59 -10.25
CA ASP A 38 10.76 -10.45 -10.69
C ASP A 38 12.06 -10.18 -9.93
N ASP A 39 12.28 -8.95 -9.51
CA ASP A 39 13.46 -8.49 -8.78
C ASP A 39 13.15 -8.10 -7.32
N ILE A 40 12.19 -8.79 -6.70
CA ILE A 40 11.71 -8.46 -5.35
C ILE A 40 12.85 -8.47 -4.32
N ASP A 41 13.81 -9.38 -4.44
CA ASP A 41 14.93 -9.48 -3.50
C ASP A 41 15.83 -8.24 -3.55
N GLU A 42 16.04 -7.66 -4.73
CA GLU A 42 16.76 -6.39 -4.88
C GLU A 42 15.95 -5.24 -4.26
N LYS A 43 14.65 -5.20 -4.50
CA LYS A 43 13.74 -4.17 -3.93
C LYS A 43 13.70 -4.23 -2.40
N LEU A 44 13.83 -5.41 -1.79
CA LEU A 44 13.91 -5.55 -0.35
C LEU A 44 15.12 -4.82 0.26
N ILE A 45 16.17 -4.60 -0.53
CA ILE A 45 17.35 -3.85 -0.14
C ILE A 45 17.18 -2.36 -0.42
N THR A 46 16.66 -2.01 -1.61
CA THR A 46 16.61 -0.62 -2.08
C THR A 46 15.47 0.20 -1.46
N VAL A 47 14.29 -0.39 -1.22
CA VAL A 47 13.13 0.33 -0.65
C VAL A 47 13.43 0.92 0.73
N PRO A 48 14.06 0.22 1.69
CA PRO A 48 14.42 0.83 2.96
C PRO A 48 15.35 2.03 2.83
N GLN A 49 16.27 2.01 1.85
CA GLN A 49 17.18 3.12 1.59
C GLN A 49 16.42 4.36 1.09
N LEU A 50 15.42 4.17 0.23
CA LEU A 50 14.57 5.26 -0.26
C LEU A 50 13.73 5.88 0.85
N MET A 51 13.34 5.09 1.85
CA MET A 51 12.50 5.53 2.96
C MET A 51 13.29 6.06 4.16
N HIS A 52 14.62 6.01 4.13
CA HIS A 52 15.46 6.36 5.27
C HIS A 52 15.20 7.77 5.82
N GLY A 53 15.00 8.76 4.95
CA GLY A 53 14.69 10.14 5.35
C GLY A 53 13.29 10.36 5.92
N SER A 54 12.43 9.34 5.90
CA SER A 54 11.03 9.43 6.34
C SER A 54 10.77 8.73 7.68
N ARG A 55 11.80 8.30 8.40
CA ARG A 55 11.68 7.48 9.62
C ARG A 55 10.85 8.12 10.72
N ASP A 56 10.97 9.44 10.87
CA ASP A 56 10.31 10.20 11.94
C ASP A 56 9.03 10.89 11.45
N LEU A 57 8.61 10.66 10.20
CA LEU A 57 7.38 11.20 9.66
C LEU A 57 6.18 10.35 10.07
N GLU A 58 5.19 11.00 10.66
CA GLU A 58 3.93 10.37 10.99
C GLU A 58 2.92 10.61 9.85
N ALA A 59 2.37 9.53 9.29
CA ALA A 59 1.43 9.61 8.20
C ALA A 59 0.15 10.36 8.61
N SER A 60 -0.41 11.17 7.71
CA SER A 60 -1.65 11.92 7.96
C SER A 60 -2.82 11.00 8.33
N MET A 61 -2.93 9.83 7.70
CA MET A 61 -3.95 8.84 8.05
C MET A 61 -3.83 8.34 9.48
N LEU A 62 -2.61 8.12 9.98
CA LEU A 62 -2.39 7.72 11.37
C LEU A 62 -2.84 8.83 12.32
N GLN A 63 -2.52 10.09 12.01
CA GLN A 63 -2.97 11.25 12.79
C GLN A 63 -4.50 11.34 12.83
N ASP A 64 -5.18 11.12 11.70
CA ASP A 64 -6.63 11.11 11.63
C ASP A 64 -7.23 10.00 12.52
N LEU A 65 -6.68 8.78 12.44
CA LEU A 65 -7.12 7.66 13.28
C LEU A 65 -6.92 7.93 14.78
N GLN A 66 -5.78 8.53 15.15
CA GLN A 66 -5.50 8.90 16.55
C GLN A 66 -6.49 9.93 17.09
N LYS A 67 -6.98 10.82 16.23
CA LYS A 67 -7.97 11.85 16.57
C LYS A 67 -9.41 11.38 16.44
N GLY A 68 -9.64 10.15 16.00
CA GLY A 68 -10.98 9.63 15.70
C GLY A 68 -11.64 10.29 14.50
N GLN A 69 -10.86 10.86 13.57
CA GLN A 69 -11.33 11.52 12.37
C GLN A 69 -11.40 10.53 11.19
N PRO A 70 -12.31 10.75 10.21
CA PRO A 70 -12.33 9.99 8.97
C PRO A 70 -11.02 10.14 8.21
N THR A 71 -10.57 9.06 7.56
CA THR A 71 -9.37 9.04 6.73
C THR A 71 -9.72 9.14 5.25
N GLU A 72 -8.69 9.35 4.42
CA GLU A 72 -8.81 9.36 2.96
C GLU A 72 -8.57 7.98 2.32
N ILE A 73 -8.62 6.90 3.09
CA ILE A 73 -8.27 5.55 2.62
C ILE A 73 -9.03 5.14 1.34
N ARG A 74 -10.29 5.54 1.20
CA ARG A 74 -11.11 5.24 0.02
C ARG A 74 -10.59 5.91 -1.25
N PHE A 75 -9.95 7.05 -1.12
CA PHE A 75 -9.41 7.84 -2.23
C PHE A 75 -7.94 7.53 -2.53
N ILE A 76 -7.31 6.69 -1.72
CA ILE A 76 -5.92 6.24 -1.89
C ILE A 76 -5.94 4.76 -2.28
N ASN A 77 -5.93 3.84 -1.32
CA ASN A 77 -5.95 2.41 -1.62
C ASN A 77 -7.28 1.95 -2.21
N GLY A 78 -8.40 2.55 -1.79
CA GLY A 78 -9.73 2.25 -2.30
C GLY A 78 -9.90 2.52 -3.79
N ILE A 79 -9.22 3.53 -4.34
CA ILE A 79 -9.21 3.80 -5.79
C ILE A 79 -8.51 2.66 -6.54
N VAL A 80 -7.41 2.16 -6.02
CA VAL A 80 -6.69 1.02 -6.62
C VAL A 80 -7.59 -0.22 -6.66
N THR A 81 -8.27 -0.51 -5.56
CA THR A 81 -9.22 -1.63 -5.47
C THR A 81 -10.38 -1.48 -6.45
N MET A 82 -10.95 -0.29 -6.56
CA MET A 82 -12.07 0.00 -7.45
C MET A 82 -11.69 -0.21 -8.92
N TYR A 83 -10.59 0.37 -9.36
CA TYR A 83 -10.12 0.20 -10.74
C TYR A 83 -9.58 -1.21 -11.00
N GLY A 84 -9.00 -1.87 -10.00
CA GLY A 84 -8.65 -3.27 -10.07
C GLY A 84 -9.86 -4.13 -10.45
N ASN A 85 -10.99 -3.92 -9.80
CA ASN A 85 -12.24 -4.59 -10.14
C ASN A 85 -12.71 -4.26 -11.56
N THR A 86 -12.58 -3.00 -11.99
CA THR A 86 -12.96 -2.56 -13.33
C THR A 86 -12.16 -3.30 -14.42
N TYR A 87 -10.87 -3.54 -14.19
CA TYR A 87 -9.96 -4.15 -15.17
C TYR A 87 -9.71 -5.64 -14.91
N ASP A 88 -10.45 -6.26 -13.99
CA ASP A 88 -10.27 -7.66 -13.58
C ASP A 88 -8.84 -7.96 -13.09
N ILE A 89 -8.26 -7.02 -12.38
CA ILE A 89 -6.96 -7.14 -11.73
C ILE A 89 -7.17 -7.28 -10.23
N LYS A 90 -6.64 -8.35 -9.65
CA LYS A 90 -6.74 -8.58 -8.20
C LYS A 90 -5.78 -7.65 -7.45
N THR A 91 -6.28 -7.01 -6.40
CA THR A 91 -5.51 -6.08 -5.58
C THR A 91 -5.61 -6.45 -4.09
N PRO A 92 -5.17 -7.67 -3.71
CA PRO A 92 -5.40 -8.15 -2.36
C PRO A 92 -4.67 -7.34 -1.29
N PHE A 93 -3.49 -6.79 -1.59
CA PHE A 93 -2.72 -6.00 -0.61
C PHE A 93 -3.34 -4.62 -0.39
N ASN A 94 -3.74 -3.92 -1.46
CA ASN A 94 -4.46 -2.65 -1.32
C ASN A 94 -5.82 -2.85 -0.64
N SER A 95 -6.53 -3.93 -0.95
CA SER A 95 -7.80 -4.28 -0.30
C SER A 95 -7.61 -4.52 1.20
N LEU A 96 -6.57 -5.25 1.59
CA LEU A 96 -6.28 -5.50 3.01
C LEU A 96 -5.91 -4.21 3.76
N ILE A 97 -5.13 -3.33 3.16
CA ILE A 97 -4.82 -2.02 3.75
C ILE A 97 -6.11 -1.22 3.97
N GLN A 98 -6.97 -1.15 2.96
CA GLN A 98 -8.26 -0.46 3.07
C GLN A 98 -9.09 -1.05 4.21
N GLU A 99 -9.21 -2.36 4.29
CA GLU A 99 -9.98 -3.07 5.32
C GLU A 99 -9.44 -2.76 6.73
N ILE A 100 -8.13 -2.86 6.93
CA ILE A 100 -7.49 -2.56 8.22
C ILE A 100 -7.78 -1.12 8.67
N VAL A 101 -7.65 -0.16 7.76
CA VAL A 101 -7.89 1.25 8.09
C VAL A 101 -9.37 1.52 8.34
N GLU A 102 -10.27 0.96 7.53
CA GLU A 102 -11.73 1.12 7.72
C GLU A 102 -12.21 0.49 9.03
N GLU A 103 -11.69 -0.69 9.40
CA GLU A 103 -11.98 -1.32 10.69
C GLU A 103 -11.54 -0.44 11.86
N ALA A 104 -10.31 0.09 11.80
CA ALA A 104 -9.79 0.98 12.83
C ALA A 104 -10.59 2.28 12.93
N GLN A 105 -10.97 2.86 11.79
CA GLN A 105 -11.80 4.06 11.73
C GLN A 105 -13.18 3.82 12.37
N ALA A 106 -13.83 2.71 12.06
CA ALA A 106 -15.12 2.34 12.62
C ALA A 106 -15.06 2.11 14.14
N ALA A 107 -13.98 1.51 14.63
CA ALA A 107 -13.73 1.26 16.04
C ALA A 107 -13.19 2.48 16.80
N LYS A 108 -12.89 3.57 16.10
CA LYS A 108 -12.25 4.78 16.66
C LYS A 108 -10.95 4.47 17.40
N THR A 109 -10.10 3.69 16.76
CA THR A 109 -8.81 3.26 17.28
C THR A 109 -7.76 3.31 16.17
N VAL A 110 -6.52 2.93 16.48
CA VAL A 110 -5.46 2.70 15.49
C VAL A 110 -5.31 1.20 15.26
N PRO A 111 -4.83 0.77 14.07
CA PRO A 111 -4.58 -0.65 13.82
C PRO A 111 -3.55 -1.22 14.79
N ASP A 112 -3.82 -2.44 15.27
CA ASP A 112 -2.83 -3.19 16.04
C ASP A 112 -1.73 -3.70 15.13
N PHE A 113 -0.48 -3.42 15.50
CA PHE A 113 0.68 -3.75 14.67
C PHE A 113 0.84 -5.27 14.46
N GLU A 114 0.80 -6.06 15.52
CA GLU A 114 1.01 -7.51 15.44
C GLU A 114 -0.10 -8.21 14.66
N THR A 115 -1.34 -7.81 14.88
CA THR A 115 -2.50 -8.32 14.13
C THR A 115 -2.36 -7.99 12.65
N SER A 116 -1.97 -6.77 12.32
CA SER A 116 -1.76 -6.33 10.93
C SER A 116 -0.63 -7.14 10.26
N VAL A 117 0.49 -7.31 10.94
CA VAL A 117 1.62 -8.12 10.44
C VAL A 117 1.16 -9.56 10.14
N THR A 118 0.39 -10.16 11.04
CA THR A 118 -0.13 -11.52 10.86
C THR A 118 -1.03 -11.63 9.63
N ARG A 119 -1.90 -10.64 9.41
CA ARG A 119 -2.79 -10.61 8.24
C ARG A 119 -2.00 -10.49 6.93
N PHE A 120 -0.99 -9.62 6.88
CA PHE A 120 -0.12 -9.51 5.71
C PHE A 120 0.72 -10.77 5.47
N ALA A 121 1.22 -11.40 6.53
CA ALA A 121 1.96 -12.65 6.42
C ALA A 121 1.09 -13.77 5.84
N ALA A 122 -0.16 -13.89 6.29
CA ALA A 122 -1.11 -14.86 5.75
C ALA A 122 -1.35 -14.63 4.25
N LEU A 123 -1.47 -13.37 3.82
CA LEU A 123 -1.67 -13.00 2.42
C LEU A 123 -0.44 -13.34 1.57
N LEU A 124 0.77 -13.10 2.08
CA LEU A 124 2.02 -13.43 1.38
C LEU A 124 2.22 -14.94 1.19
N ASN A 125 1.66 -15.75 2.08
CA ASN A 125 1.79 -17.21 2.07
C ASN A 125 0.59 -17.92 1.40
N ALA A 126 -0.35 -17.16 0.90
CA ALA A 126 -1.53 -17.70 0.24
C ALA A 126 -1.24 -18.20 -1.19
#